data_e615cf302ba5a95f6b72cde184e991a8
#
_entry.id   e615cf302ba5a95f6b72cde184e991a8
#
_cell.length_a   1.000
_cell.length_b   1.000
_cell.length_c   1.000
_cell.angle_alpha   90.00
_cell.angle_beta   90.00
_cell.angle_gamma   90.00
#
_symmetry.space_group_name_H-M   'P 1'
#
loop_
_entity.id
_entity.type
_entity.pdbx_description
1 polymer ?
#
loop_
_entity_poly.entity_id
_entity_poly.type
_entity_poly.pdbx_seq_one_letter_code
_entity_poly.pdbx_strand_id
1 'polypeptide(L)'
;MTVGTDSPAQARSNAPHASQPPPPPDPGTDAATGMEEGPGIDAVTGIGAGPGTDTATGIAGGLGIDPDDLPDGLVVADEAGRIVCFNAAAARITALPGREALGRPLDQALPLEDLKGRRWWALTDPYGGLATRRGQPERNLLLPGGREVLVSARYLRAHPTGPVRRVIVSLRGTEARRRSERSHAELIATVAHELRSPLTSVKGFTATLLDKWERFTDDQKRLMLETVDADAGRIKRLIAELLDISRIDSGRLEVRRQPVDIAAAVGRHIQAHTTGGQSPDRFFVRVRPDLPELWADPDKIDQILGNLLENAVRHGEGTVTIEVAPTTDTTDGEKGTEVTVSDEGPGIPEESMGRVFTRFWRGSKRGGTGLGLYIVKGVVEAHGGTITVGRSPRGGAEFRFILPVGTPAHLL
;
A
#
# COMPACT_ATOMS: atom_id res chain seq x y z
N MET A 1 -67.90 5.70 26.25
CA MET A 1 -68.92 5.36 25.24
C MET A 1 -68.18 4.84 24.03
N THR A 2 -68.16 3.54 23.96
CA THR A 2 -68.60 2.61 22.90
C THR A 2 -67.73 2.68 21.62
N VAL A 3 -66.86 1.79 21.44
CA VAL A 3 -66.92 0.43 20.81
C VAL A 3 -67.01 0.51 19.27
N GLY A 4 -66.11 -0.14 18.60
CA GLY A 4 -66.15 -0.47 17.19
C GLY A 4 -64.90 -1.23 16.74
N THR A 5 -64.92 -2.54 16.96
CA THR A 5 -64.16 -3.61 16.36
C THR A 5 -64.35 -3.65 14.84
N ASP A 6 -63.30 -3.91 14.07
CA ASP A 6 -63.31 -4.98 13.05
C ASP A 6 -61.91 -5.24 12.47
N SER A 7 -61.49 -6.49 12.51
CA SER A 7 -60.49 -7.20 11.75
C SER A 7 -61.24 -8.24 10.92
N PRO A 8 -60.71 -8.97 9.93
CA PRO A 8 -59.49 -8.91 9.12
C PRO A 8 -59.74 -9.15 7.61
N ALA A 9 -58.76 -8.92 6.79
CA ALA A 9 -58.72 -9.61 5.47
C ALA A 9 -57.29 -9.95 5.06
N GLN A 10 -57.10 -11.22 4.94
CA GLN A 10 -55.95 -11.94 4.38
C GLN A 10 -55.67 -11.49 2.92
N ALA A 11 -54.44 -11.18 2.61
CA ALA A 11 -53.94 -11.22 1.24
C ALA A 11 -52.66 -12.03 1.21
N ARG A 12 -52.70 -13.02 0.36
CA ARG A 12 -51.72 -14.11 0.18
C ARG A 12 -50.44 -13.63 -0.40
N SER A 13 -49.37 -14.17 0.16
CA SER A 13 -48.01 -14.34 -0.33
C SER A 13 -47.95 -14.83 -1.80
N ASN A 14 -47.18 -14.15 -2.62
CA ASN A 14 -46.58 -14.70 -3.82
C ASN A 14 -45.10 -14.35 -3.80
N ALA A 15 -44.28 -15.32 -3.38
CA ALA A 15 -42.84 -15.31 -3.57
C ALA A 15 -42.50 -16.03 -4.89
N PRO A 16 -41.60 -15.51 -5.73
CA PRO A 16 -41.13 -16.26 -6.88
C PRO A 16 -40.03 -17.26 -6.48
N HIS A 17 -40.16 -18.47 -7.01
CA HIS A 17 -39.23 -19.59 -6.94
C HIS A 17 -37.80 -19.19 -7.34
N ALA A 18 -36.86 -19.46 -6.48
CA ALA A 18 -35.45 -19.53 -6.79
C ALA A 18 -35.17 -20.86 -7.53
N SER A 19 -34.68 -20.76 -8.76
CA SER A 19 -34.23 -21.89 -9.57
C SER A 19 -32.89 -22.38 -9.02
N GLN A 20 -32.81 -23.66 -8.68
CA GLN A 20 -31.57 -24.36 -8.35
C GLN A 20 -30.73 -24.60 -9.61
N PRO A 21 -29.41 -24.57 -9.52
CA PRO A 21 -28.52 -24.96 -10.61
C PRO A 21 -28.49 -26.49 -10.78
N PRO A 22 -28.24 -26.98 -11.99
CA PRO A 22 -28.20 -28.44 -12.29
C PRO A 22 -26.95 -29.10 -11.71
N PRO A 23 -27.01 -30.40 -11.38
CA PRO A 23 -25.89 -31.19 -10.88
C PRO A 23 -24.84 -31.48 -11.98
N PRO A 24 -23.56 -31.74 -11.58
CA PRO A 24 -22.50 -32.09 -12.53
C PRO A 24 -22.70 -33.50 -13.10
N PRO A 25 -22.17 -33.78 -14.31
CA PRO A 25 -22.32 -35.10 -14.96
C PRO A 25 -21.42 -36.17 -14.34
N ASP A 26 -21.96 -37.37 -14.24
CA ASP A 26 -21.27 -38.58 -13.83
C ASP A 26 -20.17 -39.00 -14.82
N PRO A 27 -19.08 -39.61 -14.36
CA PRO A 27 -18.08 -40.23 -15.20
C PRO A 27 -18.44 -41.71 -15.43
N GLY A 28 -18.87 -42.03 -16.60
CA GLY A 28 -19.17 -43.41 -17.07
C GLY A 28 -18.51 -43.74 -18.37
N THR A 29 -17.53 -44.60 -18.28
CA THR A 29 -17.17 -45.82 -19.07
C THR A 29 -17.15 -45.81 -20.61
N ASP A 30 -16.04 -46.41 -21.07
CA ASP A 30 -15.81 -47.15 -22.35
C ASP A 30 -15.33 -46.32 -23.56
N ALA A 31 -14.31 -46.71 -24.29
CA ALA A 31 -13.67 -47.97 -24.61
C ALA A 31 -12.40 -47.71 -25.41
N ALA A 32 -11.49 -48.62 -25.26
CA ALA A 32 -10.29 -48.91 -26.03
C ALA A 32 -10.37 -48.62 -27.56
N THR A 33 -9.28 -48.12 -28.14
CA THR A 33 -8.48 -48.76 -29.21
C THR A 33 -7.52 -47.76 -29.85
N GLY A 34 -6.26 -48.17 -30.07
CA GLY A 34 -5.36 -47.47 -30.98
C GLY A 34 -3.94 -47.32 -30.43
N MET A 35 -3.17 -48.40 -30.46
CA MET A 35 -1.70 -48.37 -30.39
C MET A 35 -1.15 -47.67 -31.63
N GLU A 36 -0.28 -46.69 -31.45
CA GLU A 36 0.80 -46.41 -32.38
C GLU A 36 2.10 -46.14 -31.59
N GLU A 37 3.04 -47.01 -31.80
CA GLU A 37 4.41 -46.96 -31.37
C GLU A 37 5.19 -45.88 -32.15
N GLY A 38 5.99 -45.07 -31.47
CA GLY A 38 7.01 -44.24 -32.10
C GLY A 38 8.02 -43.75 -31.07
N PRO A 39 9.26 -43.46 -31.44
CA PRO A 39 10.41 -44.33 -31.15
C PRO A 39 11.16 -43.97 -29.89
N GLY A 40 11.87 -44.96 -29.34
CA GLY A 40 12.70 -44.91 -28.17
C GLY A 40 13.80 -43.84 -28.25
N ILE A 41 14.05 -43.20 -27.11
CA ILE A 41 15.24 -42.41 -26.87
C ILE A 41 16.19 -43.27 -26.04
N ASP A 42 17.24 -43.68 -26.69
CA ASP A 42 18.33 -44.49 -26.12
C ASP A 42 19.00 -43.79 -24.94
N ALA A 43 19.35 -44.64 -24.00
CA ALA A 43 20.21 -44.34 -22.86
C ALA A 43 21.54 -43.79 -23.32
N VAL A 44 21.92 -42.61 -22.86
CA VAL A 44 23.31 -42.17 -22.82
C VAL A 44 23.87 -42.45 -21.42
N THR A 45 24.45 -43.61 -21.28
CA THR A 45 25.39 -43.97 -20.23
C THR A 45 26.73 -43.31 -20.51
N GLY A 46 27.28 -42.62 -19.53
CA GLY A 46 28.72 -42.33 -19.48
C GLY A 46 29.09 -40.89 -19.23
N ILE A 47 29.21 -40.50 -17.96
CA ILE A 47 30.15 -39.45 -17.55
C ILE A 47 30.86 -39.94 -16.29
N GLY A 48 32.19 -40.07 -16.46
CA GLY A 48 33.12 -40.51 -15.46
C GLY A 48 33.21 -39.56 -14.26
N ALA A 49 33.44 -40.15 -13.11
CA ALA A 49 33.71 -39.48 -11.87
C ALA A 49 35.10 -38.80 -11.89
N GLY A 50 35.11 -37.46 -11.79
CA GLY A 50 36.26 -36.66 -11.38
C GLY A 50 35.96 -36.02 -10.03
N PRO A 51 36.88 -35.99 -9.06
CA PRO A 51 36.63 -35.43 -7.75
C PRO A 51 36.88 -33.91 -7.75
N GLY A 52 35.91 -33.14 -7.38
CA GLY A 52 36.14 -31.73 -6.99
C GLY A 52 35.11 -30.75 -7.55
N THR A 53 34.41 -30.09 -6.62
CA THR A 53 33.73 -28.82 -6.78
C THR A 53 32.59 -28.79 -7.80
N ASP A 54 31.35 -28.90 -7.30
CA ASP A 54 30.17 -28.13 -7.72
C ASP A 54 28.87 -28.79 -7.29
N THR A 55 28.62 -28.82 -5.98
CA THR A 55 27.31 -29.31 -5.45
C THR A 55 26.21 -28.25 -5.52
N ALA A 56 26.53 -26.98 -5.77
CA ALA A 56 25.59 -25.91 -5.92
C ALA A 56 24.90 -25.89 -7.31
N THR A 57 25.63 -26.33 -8.36
CA THR A 57 25.17 -26.33 -9.76
C THR A 57 24.11 -27.39 -10.06
N GLY A 58 24.01 -28.45 -9.24
CA GLY A 58 23.10 -29.57 -9.50
C GLY A 58 21.60 -29.29 -9.25
N ILE A 59 21.25 -28.20 -8.58
CA ILE A 59 19.85 -27.81 -8.31
C ILE A 59 19.35 -26.83 -9.37
N ALA A 60 20.23 -26.01 -9.94
CA ALA A 60 19.91 -24.99 -10.95
C ALA A 60 19.88 -25.53 -12.39
N GLY A 61 20.43 -26.73 -12.65
CA GLY A 61 20.63 -27.26 -13.99
C GLY A 61 19.38 -27.60 -14.80
N GLY A 62 18.19 -27.55 -14.18
CA GLY A 62 16.93 -27.91 -14.87
C GLY A 62 16.08 -26.73 -15.32
N LEU A 63 16.20 -25.53 -14.73
CA LEU A 63 15.37 -24.38 -15.01
C LEU A 63 16.13 -23.09 -15.31
N GLY A 64 17.49 -23.10 -15.24
CA GLY A 64 18.32 -21.93 -15.53
C GLY A 64 18.12 -20.76 -14.54
N ILE A 65 17.56 -20.99 -13.36
CA ILE A 65 17.33 -19.97 -12.33
C ILE A 65 18.46 -20.10 -11.29
N ASP A 66 19.21 -19.01 -11.08
CA ASP A 66 20.18 -18.94 -9.99
C ASP A 66 19.43 -18.83 -8.65
N PRO A 67 19.73 -19.66 -7.64
CA PRO A 67 19.16 -19.49 -6.30
C PRO A 67 19.34 -18.09 -5.72
N ASP A 68 20.35 -17.34 -6.11
CA ASP A 68 20.62 -15.98 -5.65
C ASP A 68 19.70 -14.93 -6.26
N ASP A 69 19.03 -15.23 -7.38
CA ASP A 69 18.00 -14.39 -7.99
C ASP A 69 16.65 -14.44 -7.25
N LEU A 70 16.49 -15.42 -6.34
CA LEU A 70 15.24 -15.53 -5.58
C LEU A 70 15.13 -14.46 -4.48
N PRO A 71 13.98 -13.76 -4.37
CA PRO A 71 13.79 -12.73 -3.36
C PRO A 71 13.71 -13.30 -1.93
N ASP A 72 13.23 -14.53 -1.79
CA ASP A 72 13.11 -15.25 -0.52
C ASP A 72 14.39 -16.03 -0.21
N GLY A 73 14.71 -16.16 1.07
CA GLY A 73 15.83 -16.99 1.52
C GLY A 73 15.56 -18.46 1.23
N LEU A 74 16.45 -19.08 0.46
CA LEU A 74 16.42 -20.51 0.16
C LEU A 74 17.57 -21.21 0.88
N VAL A 75 17.22 -22.25 1.66
CA VAL A 75 18.17 -23.15 2.31
C VAL A 75 17.79 -24.57 1.97
N VAL A 76 18.77 -25.35 1.48
CA VAL A 76 18.55 -26.77 1.16
C VAL A 76 19.55 -27.60 1.95
N ALA A 77 19.05 -28.60 2.67
CA ALA A 77 19.87 -29.61 3.33
C ALA A 77 19.73 -30.98 2.64
N ASP A 78 20.80 -31.75 2.62
CA ASP A 78 20.87 -33.11 2.08
C ASP A 78 20.26 -34.18 3.00
N GLU A 79 20.44 -35.44 2.65
CA GLU A 79 19.95 -36.58 3.44
C GLU A 79 20.66 -36.76 4.80
N ALA A 80 21.86 -36.21 4.96
CA ALA A 80 22.59 -36.15 6.22
C ALA A 80 22.26 -34.91 7.06
N GLY A 81 21.33 -34.07 6.61
CA GLY A 81 20.95 -32.83 7.28
C GLY A 81 21.96 -31.70 7.13
N ARG A 82 22.93 -31.82 6.21
CA ARG A 82 23.92 -30.76 5.95
C ARG A 82 23.45 -29.82 4.86
N ILE A 83 23.71 -28.53 5.06
CA ILE A 83 23.33 -27.49 4.11
C ILE A 83 24.16 -27.60 2.84
N VAL A 84 23.50 -27.78 1.71
CA VAL A 84 24.09 -27.85 0.37
C VAL A 84 23.77 -26.63 -0.51
N CYS A 85 22.79 -25.83 -0.11
CA CYS A 85 22.46 -24.56 -0.76
C CYS A 85 22.03 -23.53 0.29
N PHE A 86 22.55 -22.31 0.16
CA PHE A 86 22.23 -21.18 1.04
C PHE A 86 22.37 -19.90 0.22
N ASN A 87 21.26 -19.34 -0.25
CA ASN A 87 21.29 -18.22 -1.18
C ASN A 87 21.56 -16.87 -0.49
N ALA A 88 21.84 -15.87 -1.31
CA ALA A 88 22.14 -14.51 -0.84
C ALA A 88 21.01 -13.90 0.02
N ALA A 89 19.75 -14.20 -0.30
CA ALA A 89 18.60 -13.75 0.50
C ALA A 89 18.57 -14.41 1.90
N ALA A 90 18.88 -15.71 2.00
CA ALA A 90 19.01 -16.39 3.28
C ALA A 90 20.14 -15.78 4.13
N ALA A 91 21.28 -15.45 3.52
CA ALA A 91 22.40 -14.79 4.20
C ALA A 91 21.98 -13.41 4.77
N ARG A 92 21.25 -12.61 3.99
CA ARG A 92 20.72 -11.30 4.48
C ARG A 92 19.71 -11.48 5.63
N ILE A 93 18.80 -12.42 5.50
CA ILE A 93 17.73 -12.65 6.50
C ILE A 93 18.32 -13.18 7.80
N THR A 94 19.26 -14.12 7.74
CA THR A 94 19.83 -14.77 8.93
C THR A 94 21.03 -14.02 9.52
N ALA A 95 21.66 -13.13 8.74
CA ALA A 95 22.96 -12.51 9.01
C ALA A 95 24.08 -13.53 9.16
N LEU A 96 23.93 -14.73 8.56
CA LEU A 96 24.95 -15.77 8.48
C LEU A 96 25.51 -15.81 7.05
N PRO A 97 26.82 -15.61 6.85
CA PRO A 97 27.41 -15.71 5.52
C PRO A 97 27.23 -17.13 4.93
N GLY A 98 26.87 -17.20 3.64
CA GLY A 98 26.58 -18.48 2.98
C GLY A 98 27.74 -19.48 3.09
N ARG A 99 29.02 -19.01 2.93
CA ARG A 99 30.22 -19.82 3.09
C ARG A 99 30.36 -20.47 4.47
N GLU A 100 29.80 -19.85 5.51
CA GLU A 100 29.84 -20.38 6.87
C GLU A 100 28.65 -21.31 7.14
N ALA A 101 27.57 -21.21 6.37
CA ALA A 101 26.40 -22.05 6.47
C ALA A 101 26.56 -23.39 5.74
N LEU A 102 27.23 -23.38 4.58
CA LEU A 102 27.42 -24.57 3.74
C LEU A 102 28.16 -25.68 4.49
N GLY A 103 27.69 -26.92 4.37
CA GLY A 103 28.20 -28.10 5.05
C GLY A 103 27.86 -28.23 6.54
N ARG A 104 27.33 -27.19 7.17
CA ARG A 104 26.91 -27.26 8.58
C ARG A 104 25.57 -28.02 8.72
N PRO A 105 25.32 -28.65 9.87
CA PRO A 105 24.02 -29.19 10.19
C PRO A 105 22.94 -28.09 10.17
N LEU A 106 21.78 -28.42 9.62
CA LEU A 106 20.65 -27.47 9.42
C LEU A 106 20.20 -26.83 10.75
N ASP A 107 20.12 -27.60 11.81
CA ASP A 107 19.73 -27.16 13.15
C ASP A 107 20.74 -26.22 13.82
N GLN A 108 22.02 -26.35 13.46
CA GLN A 108 23.09 -25.49 13.98
C GLN A 108 23.23 -24.20 13.19
N ALA A 109 23.06 -24.25 11.87
CA ALA A 109 23.15 -23.07 11.01
C ALA A 109 21.88 -22.23 11.10
N LEU A 110 20.72 -22.86 11.27
CA LEU A 110 19.42 -22.22 11.48
C LEU A 110 18.81 -22.66 12.82
N PRO A 111 19.29 -22.18 13.95
CA PRO A 111 18.76 -22.52 15.27
C PRO A 111 17.44 -21.78 15.52
N LEU A 112 16.39 -22.23 14.84
CA LEU A 112 15.06 -21.64 14.88
C LEU A 112 14.32 -22.05 16.15
N GLU A 113 13.63 -21.08 16.76
CA GLU A 113 12.78 -21.30 17.92
C GLU A 113 11.33 -20.85 17.63
N ASP A 114 10.36 -21.51 18.25
CA ASP A 114 8.99 -21.01 18.25
C ASP A 114 8.84 -19.82 19.22
N LEU A 115 7.69 -19.16 19.20
CA LEU A 115 7.39 -18.01 20.08
C LEU A 115 7.39 -18.35 21.58
N LYS A 116 7.51 -19.65 21.93
CA LYS A 116 7.64 -20.14 23.31
C LYS A 116 9.08 -20.53 23.65
N GLY A 117 10.05 -20.24 22.79
CA GLY A 117 11.46 -20.57 22.99
C GLY A 117 11.82 -22.06 22.79
N ARG A 118 10.96 -22.86 22.16
CA ARG A 118 11.23 -24.27 21.89
C ARG A 118 11.94 -24.42 20.54
N ARG A 119 12.98 -25.24 20.48
CA ARG A 119 13.73 -25.50 19.25
C ARG A 119 12.84 -26.15 18.20
N TRP A 120 12.68 -25.48 17.06
CA TRP A 120 11.74 -25.89 16.02
C TRP A 120 12.15 -27.21 15.34
N TRP A 121 13.43 -27.40 15.11
CA TRP A 121 13.94 -28.64 14.50
C TRP A 121 13.74 -29.87 15.39
N ALA A 122 13.81 -29.73 16.69
CA ALA A 122 13.50 -30.82 17.63
C ALA A 122 12.00 -31.17 17.62
N LEU A 123 11.13 -30.17 17.39
CA LEU A 123 9.68 -30.40 17.33
C LEU A 123 9.22 -30.98 15.99
N THR A 124 9.93 -30.67 14.91
CA THR A 124 9.50 -31.04 13.55
C THR A 124 10.18 -32.29 13.03
N ASP A 125 11.38 -32.57 13.52
CA ASP A 125 12.24 -33.72 13.20
C ASP A 125 12.09 -34.18 11.74
N PRO A 126 12.65 -33.42 10.77
CA PRO A 126 12.42 -33.69 9.36
C PRO A 126 12.91 -35.07 8.90
N TYR A 127 13.92 -35.62 9.54
CA TYR A 127 14.57 -36.88 9.16
C TYR A 127 14.06 -38.10 9.94
N GLY A 128 13.76 -37.97 11.25
CA GLY A 128 13.24 -39.03 12.11
C GLY A 128 11.74 -39.00 12.36
N GLY A 129 11.04 -37.95 11.89
CA GLY A 129 9.62 -37.75 12.11
C GLY A 129 8.70 -38.64 11.25
N LEU A 130 7.39 -38.35 11.26
CA LEU A 130 6.36 -39.12 10.56
C LEU A 130 6.66 -39.26 9.06
N ALA A 131 6.71 -40.51 8.55
CA ALA A 131 7.01 -40.83 7.16
C ALA A 131 6.01 -40.20 6.16
N THR A 132 4.78 -39.89 6.58
CA THR A 132 3.75 -39.27 5.75
C THR A 132 3.86 -37.76 5.65
N ARG A 133 4.66 -37.12 6.52
CA ARG A 133 4.79 -35.65 6.53
C ARG A 133 5.66 -35.17 5.36
N ARG A 134 5.09 -34.30 4.54
CA ARG A 134 5.75 -33.76 3.33
C ARG A 134 6.36 -32.36 3.53
N GLY A 135 6.21 -31.77 4.72
CA GLY A 135 6.74 -30.44 5.03
C GLY A 135 6.09 -29.80 6.23
N GLN A 136 6.40 -28.53 6.42
CA GLN A 136 5.81 -27.67 7.45
C GLN A 136 5.21 -26.45 6.76
N PRO A 137 3.98 -26.05 7.10
CA PRO A 137 3.38 -24.82 6.61
C PRO A 137 4.16 -23.61 7.13
N GLU A 138 3.95 -22.46 6.52
CA GLU A 138 4.55 -21.21 6.94
C GLU A 138 4.23 -20.90 8.40
N ARG A 139 5.26 -20.60 9.18
CA ARG A 139 5.18 -20.24 10.60
C ARG A 139 6.10 -19.08 10.91
N ASN A 140 5.69 -18.27 11.89
CA ASN A 140 6.55 -17.25 12.46
C ASN A 140 7.45 -17.87 13.51
N LEU A 141 8.77 -17.81 13.30
CA LEU A 141 9.81 -18.37 14.16
C LEU A 141 10.81 -17.28 14.53
N LEU A 142 11.62 -17.55 15.52
CA LEU A 142 12.67 -16.69 16.01
C LEU A 142 14.05 -17.21 15.58
N LEU A 143 14.84 -16.32 15.03
CA LEU A 143 16.30 -16.47 14.86
C LEU A 143 17.02 -16.03 16.14
N PRO A 144 18.32 -16.41 16.30
CA PRO A 144 19.15 -15.88 17.39
C PRO A 144 19.06 -14.36 17.50
N GLY A 145 18.94 -13.87 18.74
CA GLY A 145 18.72 -12.44 19.01
C GLY A 145 17.27 -11.98 18.91
N GLY A 146 16.31 -12.91 18.83
CA GLY A 146 14.87 -12.60 18.90
C GLY A 146 14.29 -12.01 17.60
N ARG A 147 15.03 -12.09 16.48
CA ARG A 147 14.57 -11.61 15.20
C ARG A 147 13.57 -12.60 14.57
N GLU A 148 12.36 -12.13 14.27
CA GLU A 148 11.33 -12.96 13.67
C GLU A 148 11.56 -13.19 12.18
N VAL A 149 11.24 -14.40 11.73
CA VAL A 149 11.30 -14.83 10.34
C VAL A 149 10.11 -15.74 10.04
N LEU A 150 9.50 -15.59 8.86
CA LEU A 150 8.52 -16.55 8.36
C LEU A 150 9.27 -17.71 7.71
N VAL A 151 8.96 -18.93 8.13
CA VAL A 151 9.65 -20.15 7.71
C VAL A 151 8.63 -21.17 7.24
N SER A 152 8.85 -21.71 6.05
CA SER A 152 8.19 -22.92 5.58
C SER A 152 9.22 -23.98 5.22
N ALA A 153 8.86 -25.26 5.30
CA ALA A 153 9.77 -26.34 4.90
C ALA A 153 9.06 -27.39 4.03
N ARG A 154 9.79 -27.91 3.05
CA ARG A 154 9.37 -29.03 2.20
C ARG A 154 10.36 -30.18 2.37
N TYR A 155 9.82 -31.40 2.47
CA TYR A 155 10.62 -32.64 2.63
C TYR A 155 10.52 -33.43 1.34
N LEU A 156 11.60 -33.50 0.58
CA LEU A 156 11.71 -34.34 -0.62
C LEU A 156 12.18 -35.73 -0.19
N ARG A 157 11.37 -36.75 -0.52
CA ARG A 157 11.60 -38.13 -0.17
C ARG A 157 11.98 -38.96 -1.40
N ALA A 158 12.67 -40.08 -1.18
CA ALA A 158 12.99 -41.02 -2.26
C ALA A 158 11.73 -41.63 -2.89
N HIS A 159 10.71 -41.90 -2.10
CA HIS A 159 9.37 -42.33 -2.49
C HIS A 159 8.35 -41.87 -1.43
N PRO A 160 7.03 -41.94 -1.62
CA PRO A 160 6.02 -41.30 -0.76
C PRO A 160 6.15 -41.54 0.74
N THR A 161 6.69 -42.68 1.18
CA THR A 161 6.92 -43.03 2.58
C THR A 161 8.40 -43.28 2.89
N GLY A 162 9.29 -43.04 1.93
CA GLY A 162 10.72 -43.27 2.05
C GLY A 162 11.48 -42.23 2.88
N PRO A 163 12.78 -42.42 3.04
CA PRO A 163 13.62 -41.49 3.75
C PRO A 163 13.65 -40.11 3.07
N VAL A 164 13.84 -39.06 3.86
CA VAL A 164 13.98 -37.70 3.36
C VAL A 164 15.36 -37.57 2.71
N ARG A 165 15.40 -37.19 1.43
CA ARG A 165 16.61 -36.92 0.69
C ARG A 165 17.03 -35.47 0.76
N ARG A 166 16.06 -34.57 0.80
CA ARG A 166 16.34 -33.12 0.93
C ARG A 166 15.29 -32.44 1.79
N VAL A 167 15.73 -31.46 2.55
CA VAL A 167 14.87 -30.51 3.26
C VAL A 167 15.07 -29.16 2.59
N ILE A 168 14.01 -28.59 2.01
CA ILE A 168 14.01 -27.28 1.42
C ILE A 168 13.32 -26.35 2.40
N VAL A 169 14.00 -25.27 2.81
CA VAL A 169 13.48 -24.26 3.74
C VAL A 169 13.40 -22.93 3.00
N SER A 170 12.24 -22.32 3.01
CA SER A 170 12.05 -20.95 2.57
C SER A 170 11.99 -20.04 3.78
N LEU A 171 12.74 -18.95 3.71
CA LEU A 171 12.85 -17.91 4.73
C LEU A 171 12.35 -16.59 4.14
N ARG A 172 11.39 -15.95 4.83
CA ARG A 172 10.93 -14.61 4.44
C ARG A 172 11.08 -13.67 5.63
N GLY A 173 11.74 -12.52 5.38
CA GLY A 173 11.90 -11.49 6.40
C GLY A 173 10.57 -10.87 6.79
N THR A 174 10.35 -10.65 8.08
CA THR A 174 9.14 -9.99 8.61
C THR A 174 9.26 -8.47 8.64
N GLU A 175 10.41 -7.91 8.23
CA GLU A 175 10.68 -6.46 8.35
C GLU A 175 9.72 -5.58 7.57
N ALA A 176 9.33 -5.96 6.35
CA ALA A 176 8.35 -5.22 5.55
C ALA A 176 6.99 -5.23 6.23
N ARG A 177 6.55 -6.37 6.74
CA ARG A 177 5.31 -6.53 7.49
C ARG A 177 5.33 -5.71 8.78
N ARG A 178 6.42 -5.77 9.56
CA ARG A 178 6.59 -4.96 10.79
C ARG A 178 6.60 -3.47 10.51
N ARG A 179 7.23 -3.02 9.40
CA ARG A 179 7.16 -1.61 8.98
C ARG A 179 5.72 -1.21 8.68
N SER A 180 4.98 -2.06 7.96
CA SER A 180 3.56 -1.83 7.67
C SER A 180 2.71 -1.78 8.95
N GLU A 181 2.89 -2.73 9.87
CA GLU A 181 2.17 -2.77 11.15
C GLU A 181 2.48 -1.56 12.04
N ARG A 182 3.75 -1.13 12.11
CA ARG A 182 4.14 0.10 12.81
C ARG A 182 3.55 1.34 12.17
N SER A 183 3.59 1.44 10.84
CA SER A 183 2.99 2.55 10.10
C SER A 183 1.49 2.64 10.34
N HIS A 184 0.78 1.50 10.41
CA HIS A 184 -0.64 1.48 10.76
C HIS A 184 -0.89 1.89 12.22
N ALA A 185 -0.07 1.43 13.18
CA ALA A 185 -0.20 1.82 14.57
C ALA A 185 0.07 3.32 14.77
N GLU A 186 1.08 3.86 14.10
CA GLU A 186 1.37 5.30 14.08
C GLU A 186 0.22 6.11 13.45
N LEU A 187 -0.38 5.59 12.37
CA LEU A 187 -1.58 6.17 11.75
C LEU A 187 -2.70 6.30 12.78
N ILE A 188 -3.07 5.19 13.42
CA ILE A 188 -4.16 5.16 14.40
C ILE A 188 -3.88 6.11 15.57
N ALA A 189 -2.66 6.13 16.10
CA ALA A 189 -2.29 6.98 17.23
C ALA A 189 -2.35 8.48 16.86
N THR A 190 -1.84 8.85 15.68
CA THR A 190 -1.86 10.24 15.21
C THR A 190 -3.28 10.71 14.94
N VAL A 191 -4.09 9.88 14.26
CA VAL A 191 -5.51 10.15 14.00
C VAL A 191 -6.29 10.37 15.31
N ALA A 192 -6.11 9.47 16.28
CA ALA A 192 -6.78 9.61 17.57
C ALA A 192 -6.40 10.93 18.27
N HIS A 193 -5.15 11.36 18.14
CA HIS A 193 -4.69 12.64 18.70
C HIS A 193 -5.31 13.84 17.97
N GLU A 194 -5.30 13.84 16.62
CA GLU A 194 -5.83 14.93 15.80
C GLU A 194 -7.37 15.04 15.88
N LEU A 195 -8.07 13.93 16.13
CA LEU A 195 -9.51 13.95 16.39
C LEU A 195 -9.88 14.41 17.81
N ARG A 196 -9.06 14.08 18.80
CA ARG A 196 -9.35 14.39 20.21
C ARG A 196 -9.44 15.89 20.46
N SER A 197 -8.54 16.68 19.87
CA SER A 197 -8.49 18.14 20.07
C SER A 197 -9.77 18.83 19.62
N PRO A 198 -10.23 18.75 18.35
CA PRO A 198 -11.43 19.40 17.91
C PRO A 198 -12.70 18.82 18.59
N LEU A 199 -12.73 17.52 18.87
CA LEU A 199 -13.86 16.91 19.58
C LEU A 199 -14.00 17.44 21.01
N THR A 200 -12.88 17.68 21.71
CA THR A 200 -12.87 18.27 23.05
C THR A 200 -13.37 19.71 22.99
N SER A 201 -12.98 20.48 21.98
CA SER A 201 -13.43 21.86 21.75
C SER A 201 -14.95 21.89 21.48
N VAL A 202 -15.42 21.10 20.52
CA VAL A 202 -16.87 20.96 20.20
C VAL A 202 -17.66 20.61 21.46
N LYS A 203 -17.24 19.57 22.20
CA LYS A 203 -17.92 19.15 23.44
C LYS A 203 -17.88 20.24 24.51
N GLY A 204 -16.74 20.92 24.68
CA GLY A 204 -16.56 21.97 25.69
C GLY A 204 -17.46 23.16 25.44
N PHE A 205 -17.45 23.71 24.21
CA PHE A 205 -18.27 24.87 23.87
C PHE A 205 -19.77 24.54 23.87
N THR A 206 -20.18 23.39 23.35
CA THR A 206 -21.59 22.99 23.40
C THR A 206 -22.09 22.78 24.83
N ALA A 207 -21.30 22.12 25.70
CA ALA A 207 -21.64 21.95 27.11
C ALA A 207 -21.71 23.30 27.85
N THR A 208 -20.78 24.22 27.56
CA THR A 208 -20.75 25.55 28.15
C THR A 208 -21.97 26.39 27.71
N LEU A 209 -22.32 26.35 26.43
CA LEU A 209 -23.50 27.03 25.91
C LEU A 209 -24.80 26.48 26.54
N LEU A 210 -24.94 25.15 26.68
CA LEU A 210 -26.08 24.51 27.28
C LEU A 210 -26.26 24.85 28.77
N ASP A 211 -25.13 24.90 29.53
CA ASP A 211 -25.17 25.16 30.99
C ASP A 211 -25.33 26.63 31.31
N LYS A 212 -24.78 27.55 30.49
CA LYS A 212 -24.66 28.98 30.83
C LYS A 212 -25.17 29.92 29.74
N TRP A 213 -26.13 29.49 28.93
CA TRP A 213 -26.64 30.24 27.77
C TRP A 213 -26.97 31.71 28.09
N GLU A 214 -27.64 31.97 29.23
CA GLU A 214 -28.08 33.31 29.63
C GLU A 214 -26.92 34.21 30.12
N ARG A 215 -25.73 33.63 30.33
CA ARG A 215 -24.55 34.39 30.82
C ARG A 215 -23.71 34.98 29.70
N PHE A 216 -23.95 34.59 28.47
CA PHE A 216 -23.18 35.02 27.32
C PHE A 216 -23.93 36.03 26.48
N THR A 217 -23.20 37.00 25.93
CA THR A 217 -23.71 37.89 24.90
C THR A 217 -23.96 37.13 23.60
N ASP A 218 -24.78 37.66 22.70
CA ASP A 218 -25.04 37.02 21.42
C ASP A 218 -23.75 36.90 20.55
N ASP A 219 -22.86 37.86 20.62
CA ASP A 219 -21.53 37.80 19.97
C ASP A 219 -20.69 36.66 20.51
N GLN A 220 -20.67 36.46 21.85
CA GLN A 220 -19.95 35.35 22.47
C GLN A 220 -20.52 33.97 22.08
N LYS A 221 -21.88 33.87 22.08
CA LYS A 221 -22.58 32.66 21.63
C LYS A 221 -22.22 32.34 20.17
N ARG A 222 -22.23 33.37 19.32
CA ARG A 222 -21.91 33.26 17.90
C ARG A 222 -20.49 32.78 17.70
N LEU A 223 -19.50 33.38 18.37
CA LEU A 223 -18.11 32.97 18.29
C LEU A 223 -17.91 31.51 18.72
N MET A 224 -18.58 31.07 19.80
CA MET A 224 -18.52 29.68 20.26
C MET A 224 -19.13 28.72 19.21
N LEU A 225 -20.26 29.06 18.60
CA LEU A 225 -20.91 28.26 17.56
C LEU A 225 -20.06 28.21 16.28
N GLU A 226 -19.46 29.32 15.87
CA GLU A 226 -18.54 29.39 14.73
C GLU A 226 -17.30 28.48 14.98
N THR A 227 -16.81 28.46 16.22
CA THR A 227 -15.70 27.55 16.59
C THR A 227 -16.11 26.08 16.53
N VAL A 228 -17.33 25.77 17.02
CA VAL A 228 -17.90 24.41 16.95
C VAL A 228 -18.05 23.96 15.50
N ASP A 229 -18.58 24.82 14.62
CA ASP A 229 -18.76 24.51 13.19
C ASP A 229 -17.41 24.29 12.49
N ALA A 230 -16.44 25.16 12.74
CA ALA A 230 -15.10 25.04 12.20
C ALA A 230 -14.41 23.73 12.63
N ASP A 231 -14.52 23.33 13.89
CA ASP A 231 -13.95 22.09 14.41
C ASP A 231 -14.70 20.85 13.89
N ALA A 232 -16.02 20.91 13.74
CA ALA A 232 -16.80 19.85 13.10
C ALA A 232 -16.40 19.67 11.63
N GLY A 233 -16.23 20.78 10.90
CA GLY A 233 -15.70 20.78 9.53
C GLY A 233 -14.29 20.18 9.43
N ARG A 234 -13.42 20.44 10.41
CA ARG A 234 -12.10 19.84 10.51
C ARG A 234 -12.17 18.32 10.70
N ILE A 235 -13.04 17.85 11.60
CA ILE A 235 -13.26 16.40 11.82
C ILE A 235 -13.75 15.73 10.53
N LYS A 236 -14.70 16.33 9.83
CA LYS A 236 -15.23 15.81 8.55
C LYS A 236 -14.10 15.66 7.51
N ARG A 237 -13.22 16.65 7.37
CA ARG A 237 -12.07 16.59 6.46
C ARG A 237 -11.11 15.49 6.85
N LEU A 238 -10.75 15.36 8.14
CA LEU A 238 -9.87 14.29 8.64
C LEU A 238 -10.42 12.89 8.30
N ILE A 239 -11.70 12.66 8.47
CA ILE A 239 -12.34 11.38 8.13
C ILE A 239 -12.24 11.11 6.63
N ALA A 240 -12.50 12.11 5.79
CA ALA A 240 -12.37 11.97 4.34
C ALA A 240 -10.92 11.66 3.91
N GLU A 241 -9.93 12.35 4.48
CA GLU A 241 -8.50 12.09 4.25
C GLU A 241 -8.13 10.65 4.62
N LEU A 242 -8.64 10.13 5.74
CA LEU A 242 -8.39 8.75 6.18
C LEU A 242 -8.98 7.70 5.23
N LEU A 243 -10.19 7.95 4.73
CA LEU A 243 -10.81 7.06 3.76
C LEU A 243 -10.03 7.06 2.44
N ASP A 244 -9.54 8.23 2.00
CA ASP A 244 -8.69 8.30 0.81
C ASP A 244 -7.36 7.56 1.00
N ILE A 245 -6.69 7.72 2.15
CA ILE A 245 -5.47 6.97 2.48
C ILE A 245 -5.72 5.46 2.44
N SER A 246 -6.81 5.00 3.04
CA SER A 246 -7.17 3.58 3.03
C SER A 246 -7.38 3.04 1.61
N ARG A 247 -7.97 3.85 0.71
CA ARG A 247 -8.17 3.48 -0.70
C ARG A 247 -6.86 3.49 -1.48
N ILE A 248 -6.00 4.50 -1.26
CA ILE A 248 -4.66 4.60 -1.86
C ILE A 248 -3.83 3.38 -1.46
N ASP A 249 -3.76 3.04 -0.16
CA ASP A 249 -2.96 1.94 0.37
C ASP A 249 -3.38 0.57 -0.15
N SER A 250 -4.67 0.40 -0.33
CA SER A 250 -5.23 -0.85 -0.87
C SER A 250 -5.19 -0.94 -2.40
N GLY A 251 -4.72 0.11 -3.08
CA GLY A 251 -4.76 0.20 -4.55
C GLY A 251 -6.18 0.27 -5.12
N ARG A 252 -7.15 0.70 -4.30
CA ARG A 252 -8.59 0.76 -4.66
C ARG A 252 -9.10 2.18 -4.88
N LEU A 253 -8.19 3.14 -5.04
CA LEU A 253 -8.61 4.50 -5.39
C LEU A 253 -9.06 4.51 -6.86
N GLU A 254 -10.36 4.50 -7.07
CA GLU A 254 -10.96 4.64 -8.40
C GLU A 254 -11.11 6.13 -8.73
N VAL A 255 -10.78 6.49 -9.97
CA VAL A 255 -10.94 7.84 -10.51
C VAL A 255 -12.06 7.86 -11.55
N ARG A 256 -13.02 8.79 -11.39
CA ARG A 256 -14.14 8.97 -12.30
C ARG A 256 -13.76 10.03 -13.33
N ARG A 257 -13.15 9.62 -14.42
CA ARG A 257 -12.64 10.52 -15.44
C ARG A 257 -13.77 11.23 -16.19
N GLN A 258 -13.73 12.57 -16.18
CA GLN A 258 -14.63 13.47 -16.88
C GLN A 258 -13.77 14.61 -17.50
N PRO A 259 -14.26 15.34 -18.51
CA PRO A 259 -13.58 16.53 -18.98
C PRO A 259 -13.46 17.57 -17.86
N VAL A 260 -12.25 18.02 -17.58
CA VAL A 260 -11.96 19.00 -16.53
C VAL A 260 -11.28 20.23 -17.11
N ASP A 261 -11.87 21.38 -16.85
CA ASP A 261 -11.21 22.68 -17.05
C ASP A 261 -10.36 22.99 -15.81
N ILE A 262 -9.06 22.70 -15.92
CA ILE A 262 -8.09 22.90 -14.85
C ILE A 262 -7.91 24.38 -14.51
N ALA A 263 -8.02 25.27 -15.50
CA ALA A 263 -7.89 26.72 -15.29
C ALA A 263 -9.07 27.26 -14.47
N ALA A 264 -10.29 26.82 -14.79
CA ALA A 264 -11.48 27.15 -14.01
C ALA A 264 -11.39 26.58 -12.58
N ALA A 265 -10.86 25.36 -12.40
CA ALA A 265 -10.65 24.78 -11.07
C ALA A 265 -9.67 25.63 -10.24
N VAL A 266 -8.51 26.02 -10.80
CA VAL A 266 -7.56 26.92 -10.13
C VAL A 266 -8.25 28.23 -9.74
N GLY A 267 -9.03 28.83 -10.65
CA GLY A 267 -9.77 30.07 -10.39
C GLY A 267 -10.74 29.94 -9.18
N ARG A 268 -11.49 28.83 -9.08
CA ARG A 268 -12.40 28.58 -7.93
C ARG A 268 -11.63 28.54 -6.60
N HIS A 269 -10.50 27.86 -6.54
CA HIS A 269 -9.68 27.77 -5.33
C HIS A 269 -9.11 29.12 -4.90
N ILE A 270 -8.62 29.93 -5.86
CA ILE A 270 -8.14 31.29 -5.57
C ILE A 270 -9.28 32.15 -5.02
N GLN A 271 -10.45 32.11 -5.66
CA GLN A 271 -11.62 32.84 -5.19
C GLN A 271 -12.01 32.43 -3.75
N ALA A 272 -11.95 31.14 -3.44
CA ALA A 272 -12.22 30.65 -2.08
C ALA A 272 -11.21 31.22 -1.06
N HIS A 273 -9.93 31.25 -1.40
CA HIS A 273 -8.90 31.84 -0.53
C HIS A 273 -9.07 33.35 -0.35
N THR A 274 -9.40 34.07 -1.41
CA THR A 274 -9.62 35.54 -1.34
C THR A 274 -10.86 35.89 -0.55
N THR A 275 -11.95 35.14 -0.73
CA THR A 275 -13.15 35.27 0.12
C THR A 275 -12.85 34.94 1.58
N GLY A 276 -11.93 34.02 1.85
CA GLY A 276 -11.44 33.67 3.18
C GLY A 276 -10.45 34.66 3.79
N GLY A 277 -10.22 35.84 3.16
CA GLY A 277 -9.42 36.95 3.71
C GLY A 277 -7.97 37.02 3.20
N GLN A 278 -7.57 36.21 2.24
CA GLN A 278 -6.27 36.38 1.56
C GLN A 278 -6.34 37.53 0.53
N SER A 279 -5.25 38.30 0.42
CA SER A 279 -5.19 39.35 -0.63
C SER A 279 -5.18 38.70 -2.02
N PRO A 280 -5.98 39.22 -2.98
CA PRO A 280 -5.93 38.77 -4.38
C PRO A 280 -4.52 38.88 -4.97
N ASP A 281 -3.76 39.92 -4.64
CA ASP A 281 -2.39 40.16 -5.14
C ASP A 281 -1.38 39.10 -4.68
N ARG A 282 -1.78 38.23 -3.72
CA ARG A 282 -0.95 37.12 -3.27
C ARG A 282 -0.88 35.99 -4.32
N PHE A 283 -1.81 35.96 -5.27
CA PHE A 283 -1.92 34.86 -6.24
C PHE A 283 -1.58 35.35 -7.65
N PHE A 284 -0.60 34.72 -8.26
CA PHE A 284 -0.25 34.95 -9.67
C PHE A 284 -0.52 33.70 -10.47
N VAL A 285 -1.43 33.79 -11.45
CA VAL A 285 -1.84 32.66 -12.29
C VAL A 285 -1.38 32.88 -13.72
N ARG A 286 -0.73 31.87 -14.25
CA ARG A 286 -0.34 31.82 -15.69
C ARG A 286 -0.88 30.53 -16.30
N VAL A 287 -1.81 30.68 -17.22
CA VAL A 287 -2.32 29.56 -18.02
C VAL A 287 -1.79 29.71 -19.42
N ARG A 288 -1.08 28.70 -19.92
CA ARG A 288 -0.61 28.66 -21.28
C ARG A 288 -1.77 28.37 -22.25
N PRO A 289 -1.79 28.95 -23.44
CA PRO A 289 -2.71 28.54 -24.48
C PRO A 289 -2.44 27.09 -24.90
N ASP A 290 -3.40 26.49 -25.61
CA ASP A 290 -3.27 25.14 -26.18
C ASP A 290 -3.14 23.99 -25.18
N LEU A 291 -3.79 24.12 -24.01
CA LEU A 291 -3.93 23.00 -23.10
C LEU A 291 -4.70 21.85 -23.78
N PRO A 292 -4.23 20.61 -23.65
CA PRO A 292 -5.00 19.47 -24.13
C PRO A 292 -6.26 19.28 -23.27
N GLU A 293 -7.29 18.66 -23.84
CA GLU A 293 -8.48 18.26 -23.09
C GLU A 293 -8.08 17.25 -22.01
N LEU A 294 -8.29 17.63 -20.74
CA LEU A 294 -7.91 16.79 -19.59
C LEU A 294 -9.12 15.97 -19.12
N TRP A 295 -8.99 14.64 -19.11
CA TRP A 295 -9.96 13.72 -18.53
C TRP A 295 -9.49 13.26 -17.15
N ALA A 296 -10.07 13.80 -16.10
CA ALA A 296 -9.71 13.55 -14.73
C ALA A 296 -10.97 13.47 -13.84
N ASP A 297 -10.82 13.11 -12.59
CA ASP A 297 -11.88 13.18 -11.58
C ASP A 297 -11.91 14.61 -11.01
N PRO A 298 -13.00 15.39 -11.24
CA PRO A 298 -13.08 16.79 -10.80
C PRO A 298 -12.89 16.96 -9.29
N ASP A 299 -13.50 16.08 -8.48
CA ASP A 299 -13.40 16.15 -7.01
C ASP A 299 -11.96 15.90 -6.55
N LYS A 300 -11.27 15.00 -7.23
CA LYS A 300 -9.87 14.67 -6.94
C LYS A 300 -8.90 15.77 -7.41
N ILE A 301 -9.19 16.44 -8.53
CA ILE A 301 -8.45 17.63 -8.96
C ILE A 301 -8.63 18.77 -7.96
N ASP A 302 -9.85 19.05 -7.53
CA ASP A 302 -10.11 20.03 -6.48
C ASP A 302 -9.37 19.68 -5.18
N GLN A 303 -9.28 18.40 -4.82
CA GLN A 303 -8.53 17.95 -3.66
C GLN A 303 -7.01 18.17 -3.80
N ILE A 304 -6.41 17.91 -4.99
CA ILE A 304 -4.99 18.20 -5.26
C ILE A 304 -4.73 19.70 -5.09
N LEU A 305 -5.51 20.52 -5.83
CA LEU A 305 -5.33 21.99 -5.83
C LEU A 305 -5.53 22.57 -4.43
N GLY A 306 -6.58 22.13 -3.72
CA GLY A 306 -6.84 22.57 -2.35
C GLY A 306 -5.66 22.28 -1.40
N ASN A 307 -5.12 21.07 -1.43
CA ASN A 307 -3.98 20.70 -0.60
C ASN A 307 -2.70 21.49 -0.93
N LEU A 308 -2.40 21.68 -2.23
CA LEU A 308 -1.20 22.39 -2.64
C LEU A 308 -1.32 23.89 -2.34
N LEU A 309 -2.46 24.53 -2.63
CA LEU A 309 -2.69 25.94 -2.37
C LEU A 309 -2.77 26.24 -0.86
N GLU A 310 -3.43 25.37 -0.06
CA GLU A 310 -3.43 25.52 1.39
C GLU A 310 -2.01 25.43 1.97
N ASN A 311 -1.17 24.53 1.44
CA ASN A 311 0.24 24.42 1.83
C ASN A 311 1.01 25.70 1.47
N ALA A 312 0.87 26.22 0.26
CA ALA A 312 1.54 27.44 -0.19
C ALA A 312 1.10 28.67 0.63
N VAL A 313 -0.18 28.77 0.99
CA VAL A 313 -0.70 29.87 1.82
C VAL A 313 -0.23 29.76 3.27
N ARG A 314 -0.18 28.55 3.82
CA ARG A 314 0.12 28.28 5.24
C ARG A 314 1.62 28.29 5.55
N HIS A 315 2.43 27.73 4.68
CA HIS A 315 3.86 27.49 4.89
C HIS A 315 4.74 28.38 4.05
N GLY A 316 4.23 28.87 2.92
CA GLY A 316 4.89 29.82 2.03
C GLY A 316 4.71 31.26 2.49
N GLU A 317 5.55 32.12 1.93
CA GLU A 317 5.50 33.57 2.07
C GLU A 317 5.36 34.22 0.70
N GLY A 318 5.15 35.53 0.64
CA GLY A 318 5.09 36.29 -0.62
C GLY A 318 4.00 35.81 -1.58
N THR A 319 4.34 35.81 -2.85
CA THR A 319 3.43 35.45 -3.95
C THR A 319 3.33 33.94 -4.12
N VAL A 320 2.12 33.43 -4.22
CA VAL A 320 1.85 32.05 -4.66
C VAL A 320 1.64 32.06 -6.16
N THR A 321 2.55 31.43 -6.91
CA THR A 321 2.49 31.35 -8.37
C THR A 321 1.93 30.00 -8.79
N ILE A 322 0.91 30.02 -9.65
CA ILE A 322 0.29 28.83 -10.22
C ILE A 322 0.49 28.89 -11.75
N GLU A 323 1.20 27.93 -12.30
CA GLU A 323 1.39 27.81 -13.74
C GLU A 323 0.71 26.54 -14.25
N VAL A 324 -0.03 26.67 -15.36
CA VAL A 324 -0.66 25.56 -16.06
C VAL A 324 -0.15 25.58 -17.50
N ALA A 325 0.45 24.48 -17.93
CA ALA A 325 1.07 24.37 -19.25
C ALA A 325 0.82 22.99 -19.90
N PRO A 326 0.79 22.89 -21.22
CA PRO A 326 0.84 21.62 -21.91
C PRO A 326 2.24 21.01 -21.76
N THR A 327 2.30 19.68 -21.66
CA THR A 327 3.56 18.93 -21.57
C THR A 327 3.50 17.63 -22.35
N THR A 328 4.66 17.09 -22.68
CA THR A 328 4.84 15.73 -23.20
C THR A 328 5.69 14.87 -22.25
N ASP A 329 6.04 15.41 -21.09
CA ASP A 329 6.81 14.71 -20.05
C ASP A 329 5.89 13.83 -19.19
N THR A 330 5.07 13.01 -19.85
CA THR A 330 4.22 12.01 -19.24
C THR A 330 4.93 10.65 -19.22
N THR A 331 4.48 9.73 -18.36
CA THR A 331 5.06 8.39 -18.23
C THR A 331 5.12 7.65 -19.57
N ASP A 332 4.15 7.90 -20.45
CA ASP A 332 4.01 7.22 -21.76
C ASP A 332 4.46 8.08 -22.93
N GLY A 333 5.00 9.30 -22.69
CA GLY A 333 5.39 10.25 -23.71
C GLY A 333 4.22 10.90 -24.47
N GLU A 334 2.99 10.70 -23.99
CA GLU A 334 1.79 11.30 -24.54
C GLU A 334 1.63 12.78 -24.11
N LYS A 335 0.66 13.46 -24.71
CA LYS A 335 0.31 14.81 -24.27
C LYS A 335 -0.28 14.78 -22.87
N GLY A 336 0.02 15.80 -22.09
CA GLY A 336 -0.49 15.96 -20.73
C GLY A 336 -0.59 17.43 -20.35
N THR A 337 -1.08 17.66 -19.15
CA THR A 337 -1.13 18.97 -18.50
C THR A 337 -0.21 18.98 -17.29
N GLU A 338 0.71 19.93 -17.26
CA GLU A 338 1.56 20.21 -16.11
C GLU A 338 0.97 21.36 -15.30
N VAL A 339 0.93 21.19 -14.00
CA VAL A 339 0.55 22.24 -13.04
C VAL A 339 1.66 22.41 -12.03
N THR A 340 2.15 23.63 -11.91
CA THR A 340 3.17 24.02 -10.94
C THR A 340 2.58 25.01 -9.96
N VAL A 341 2.75 24.71 -8.65
CA VAL A 341 2.38 25.61 -7.55
C VAL A 341 3.65 25.93 -6.78
N SER A 342 4.01 27.20 -6.73
CA SER A 342 5.24 27.67 -6.05
C SER A 342 4.97 28.84 -5.13
N ASP A 343 5.76 28.95 -4.06
CA ASP A 343 5.73 30.06 -3.09
C ASP A 343 7.12 30.72 -2.98
N GLU A 344 7.20 31.78 -2.18
CA GLU A 344 8.41 32.56 -1.91
C GLU A 344 8.91 32.39 -0.45
N GLY A 345 8.41 31.37 0.26
CA GLY A 345 8.77 31.11 1.65
C GLY A 345 10.17 30.50 1.84
N PRO A 346 10.44 29.91 2.99
CA PRO A 346 11.76 29.30 3.30
C PRO A 346 12.07 28.05 2.48
N GLY A 347 11.07 27.50 1.79
CA GLY A 347 11.20 26.27 1.01
C GLY A 347 11.30 25.03 1.89
N ILE A 348 11.68 23.92 1.25
CA ILE A 348 11.84 22.61 1.89
C ILE A 348 13.33 22.24 1.85
N PRO A 349 13.95 21.87 3.00
CA PRO A 349 15.33 21.39 3.00
C PRO A 349 15.52 20.20 2.06
N GLU A 350 16.61 20.17 1.31
CA GLU A 350 16.91 19.16 0.30
C GLU A 350 16.86 17.73 0.87
N GLU A 351 17.40 17.55 2.06
CA GLU A 351 17.37 16.30 2.84
C GLU A 351 15.94 15.81 3.17
N SER A 352 14.97 16.70 3.15
CA SER A 352 13.56 16.42 3.44
C SER A 352 12.72 16.20 2.19
N MET A 353 13.17 16.65 1.00
CA MET A 353 12.40 16.58 -0.25
C MET A 353 11.96 15.15 -0.58
N GLY A 354 12.82 14.14 -0.38
CA GLY A 354 12.48 12.73 -0.60
C GLY A 354 11.40 12.18 0.34
N ARG A 355 11.05 12.92 1.41
CA ARG A 355 10.13 12.47 2.46
C ARG A 355 8.82 13.25 2.53
N VAL A 356 8.69 14.36 1.81
CA VAL A 356 7.50 15.25 1.93
C VAL A 356 6.20 14.55 1.56
N PHE A 357 6.24 13.54 0.69
CA PHE A 357 5.10 12.74 0.30
C PHE A 357 4.87 11.50 1.19
N THR A 358 5.62 11.38 2.30
CA THR A 358 5.36 10.31 3.28
C THR A 358 4.26 10.73 4.25
N ARG A 359 3.53 9.78 4.80
CA ARG A 359 2.46 10.04 5.78
C ARG A 359 3.02 10.76 7.00
N PHE A 360 2.23 11.71 7.52
CA PHE A 360 2.55 12.49 8.73
C PHE A 360 3.83 13.32 8.65
N TRP A 361 4.40 13.49 7.47
CA TRP A 361 5.54 14.37 7.34
C TRP A 361 5.13 15.81 7.63
N ARG A 362 5.87 16.47 8.51
CA ARG A 362 5.69 17.86 8.91
C ARG A 362 7.05 18.55 8.90
N GLY A 363 7.22 19.56 8.08
CA GLY A 363 8.45 20.36 8.02
C GLY A 363 8.58 21.36 9.17
N SER A 364 7.47 21.72 9.81
CA SER A 364 7.43 22.66 10.94
C SER A 364 6.32 22.30 11.92
N LYS A 365 6.39 22.85 13.16
CA LYS A 365 5.36 22.68 14.21
C LYS A 365 4.04 23.42 13.92
N ARG A 366 3.94 24.15 12.82
CA ARG A 366 2.73 24.90 12.41
C ARG A 366 1.74 23.94 11.76
N GLY A 367 0.84 23.43 12.54
CA GLY A 367 -0.43 22.78 12.29
C GLY A 367 -0.75 22.22 10.90
N GLY A 368 -1.07 20.95 10.86
CA GLY A 368 -1.55 20.18 9.69
C GLY A 368 -1.43 18.72 10.02
N THR A 369 -2.21 17.88 9.35
CA THR A 369 -2.23 16.43 9.58
C THR A 369 -0.96 15.73 9.06
N GLY A 370 -0.27 16.36 8.10
CA GLY A 370 0.83 15.73 7.35
C GLY A 370 0.32 14.65 6.38
N LEU A 371 -0.97 14.64 6.07
CA LEU A 371 -1.60 13.67 5.17
C LEU A 371 -1.83 14.24 3.76
N GLY A 372 -1.99 15.56 3.64
CA GLY A 372 -2.39 16.21 2.40
C GLY A 372 -1.45 15.90 1.22
N LEU A 373 -0.13 16.01 1.37
CA LEU A 373 0.82 15.71 0.30
C LEU A 373 0.88 14.22 -0.05
N TYR A 374 0.70 13.33 0.92
CA TYR A 374 0.57 11.90 0.65
C TYR A 374 -0.66 11.60 -0.20
N ILE A 375 -1.80 12.24 0.09
CA ILE A 375 -3.03 12.11 -0.68
C ILE A 375 -2.83 12.70 -2.09
N VAL A 376 -2.21 13.87 -2.21
CA VAL A 376 -1.90 14.48 -3.52
C VAL A 376 -1.12 13.50 -4.38
N LYS A 377 -0.05 12.90 -3.86
CA LYS A 377 0.74 11.92 -4.58
C LYS A 377 -0.11 10.72 -5.01
N GLY A 378 -0.85 10.11 -4.10
CA GLY A 378 -1.68 8.94 -4.42
C GLY A 378 -2.78 9.24 -5.46
N VAL A 379 -3.37 10.43 -5.40
CA VAL A 379 -4.39 10.85 -6.38
C VAL A 379 -3.76 11.10 -7.76
N VAL A 380 -2.61 11.77 -7.83
CA VAL A 380 -1.88 11.99 -9.09
C VAL A 380 -1.47 10.66 -9.72
N GLU A 381 -0.91 9.73 -8.93
CA GLU A 381 -0.52 8.39 -9.39
C GLU A 381 -1.74 7.57 -9.85
N ALA A 382 -2.90 7.68 -9.20
CA ALA A 382 -4.14 7.03 -9.63
C ALA A 382 -4.66 7.54 -10.98
N HIS A 383 -4.31 8.77 -11.35
CA HIS A 383 -4.58 9.33 -12.68
C HIS A 383 -3.53 8.92 -13.74
N GLY A 384 -2.48 8.18 -13.35
CA GLY A 384 -1.35 7.82 -14.22
C GLY A 384 -0.32 8.95 -14.36
N GLY A 385 -0.40 9.96 -13.49
CA GLY A 385 0.48 11.12 -13.48
C GLY A 385 1.68 10.98 -12.56
N THR A 386 2.49 12.03 -12.50
CA THR A 386 3.66 12.15 -11.65
C THR A 386 3.63 13.46 -10.86
N ILE A 387 4.21 13.45 -9.64
CA ILE A 387 4.40 14.66 -8.83
C ILE A 387 5.82 14.74 -8.32
N THR A 388 6.38 15.93 -8.37
CA THR A 388 7.72 16.25 -7.88
C THR A 388 7.69 17.47 -6.97
N VAL A 389 8.73 17.61 -6.15
CA VAL A 389 8.95 18.79 -5.31
C VAL A 389 10.35 19.31 -5.57
N GLY A 390 10.47 20.61 -5.60
CA GLY A 390 11.71 21.31 -5.83
C GLY A 390 11.78 22.63 -5.06
N ARG A 391 12.80 23.40 -5.36
CA ARG A 391 12.95 24.76 -4.86
C ARG A 391 12.46 25.75 -5.90
N SER A 392 11.57 26.64 -5.48
CA SER A 392 11.11 27.75 -6.33
C SER A 392 12.29 28.64 -6.74
N PRO A 393 12.31 29.20 -7.96
CA PRO A 393 13.31 30.19 -8.36
C PRO A 393 13.39 31.41 -7.45
N ARG A 394 12.33 31.69 -6.68
CA ARG A 394 12.25 32.78 -5.71
C ARG A 394 12.54 32.34 -4.27
N GLY A 395 13.01 31.10 -4.06
CA GLY A 395 13.50 30.58 -2.80
C GLY A 395 12.57 29.65 -2.04
N GLY A 396 11.26 29.70 -2.28
CA GLY A 396 10.23 28.89 -1.64
C GLY A 396 10.17 27.44 -2.12
N ALA A 397 9.08 26.73 -1.82
CA ALA A 397 8.80 25.41 -2.34
C ALA A 397 8.12 25.48 -3.70
N GLU A 398 8.42 24.51 -4.55
CA GLU A 398 7.75 24.30 -5.84
C GLU A 398 7.23 22.86 -5.88
N PHE A 399 5.92 22.71 -6.06
CA PHE A 399 5.28 21.43 -6.32
C PHE A 399 4.81 21.40 -7.77
N ARG A 400 5.23 20.38 -8.49
CA ARG A 400 4.91 20.20 -9.92
C ARG A 400 4.25 18.84 -10.09
N PHE A 401 3.05 18.81 -10.64
CA PHE A 401 2.41 17.56 -11.02
C PHE A 401 2.02 17.57 -12.50
N ILE A 402 2.05 16.40 -13.09
CA ILE A 402 1.74 16.15 -14.49
C ILE A 402 0.63 15.13 -14.55
N LEU A 403 -0.41 15.43 -15.34
CA LEU A 403 -1.49 14.49 -15.62
C LEU A 403 -1.51 14.22 -17.13
N PRO A 404 -1.54 12.95 -17.56
CA PRO A 404 -1.77 12.60 -18.96
C PRO A 404 -3.19 13.01 -19.37
N VAL A 405 -3.45 13.15 -20.67
CA VAL A 405 -4.78 13.49 -21.20
C VAL A 405 -5.86 12.58 -20.63
N GLY A 406 -5.55 11.28 -20.51
CA GLY A 406 -6.38 10.31 -19.79
C GLY A 406 -7.71 9.99 -20.47
N THR A 407 -7.84 10.25 -21.78
CA THR A 407 -9.07 9.92 -22.52
C THR A 407 -9.48 8.47 -22.29
N PRO A 408 -10.74 8.22 -21.88
CA PRO A 408 -11.22 6.85 -21.70
C PRO A 408 -11.17 6.03 -22.99
N ALA A 409 -10.78 4.74 -22.88
CA ALA A 409 -10.61 3.88 -24.05
C ALA A 409 -11.85 3.73 -24.96
N HIS A 410 -13.05 3.92 -24.40
CA HIS A 410 -14.30 3.87 -25.18
C HIS A 410 -14.57 5.13 -26.01
N LEU A 411 -13.74 6.18 -25.87
CA LEU A 411 -13.80 7.41 -26.65
C LEU A 411 -12.63 7.52 -27.65
N LEU A 412 -11.69 6.58 -27.61
CA LEU A 412 -10.63 6.39 -28.59
C LEU A 412 -11.06 5.41 -29.69
#